data_2bb94bf84a1f97859af9ee5311e30e1c
#
_entry.id   2bb94bf84a1f97859af9ee5311e30e1c
#
_cell.length_a   1.000
_cell.length_b   1.000
_cell.length_c   1.000
_cell.angle_alpha   90.00
_cell.angle_beta   90.00
_cell.angle_gamma   90.00
#
_symmetry.space_group_name_H-M   'P 1'
#
loop_
_entity.id
_entity.type
_entity.pdbx_description
1 polymer ?
#
loop_
_entity_poly.entity_id
_entity_poly.type
_entity_poly.pdbx_seq_one_letter_code
_entity_poly.pdbx_strand_id
1 'polypeptide(L)'
;VHHKRYFGMTIIMFVIWLLIAWPYNFENNEMNWQSFIIGLLISIFVGVVTSRNLVSPFINTGKFNFNRILWFICYILLFMWLCLKANLDVAYRVLHPQLPIKPGIVKVKTNLKSPIARVALANSITLTPGTLSIDITDDGYFYIHWIYVFSDDIEVATQKIVSQFERILIKIFE
;
A
#
# COMPACT_ATOMS: atom_id res chain seq x y z
N VAL A 1 18.13 19.09 10.41
CA VAL A 1 17.36 17.84 10.20
C VAL A 1 16.55 17.89 8.90
N HIS A 2 15.99 19.06 8.53
CA HIS A 2 15.17 19.20 7.30
C HIS A 2 15.96 18.96 6.00
N HIS A 3 17.20 19.43 5.91
CA HIS A 3 17.99 19.36 4.67
C HIS A 3 18.26 17.91 4.20
N LYS A 4 18.52 16.99 5.14
CA LYS A 4 18.73 15.55 4.82
C LYS A 4 17.48 14.87 4.25
N ARG A 5 16.27 15.35 4.60
CA ARG A 5 15.00 14.78 4.11
C ARG A 5 14.73 15.16 2.66
N TYR A 6 14.95 16.43 2.29
CA TYR A 6 14.80 16.89 0.90
C TYR A 6 15.74 16.09 -0.02
N PHE A 7 16.99 15.94 0.38
CA PHE A 7 18.00 15.22 -0.38
C PHE A 7 17.62 13.75 -0.61
N GLY A 8 17.18 13.06 0.44
CA GLY A 8 16.76 11.65 0.31
C GLY A 8 15.55 11.47 -0.62
N MET A 9 14.53 12.34 -0.52
CA MET A 9 13.36 12.27 -1.40
C MET A 9 13.71 12.60 -2.86
N THR A 10 14.57 13.59 -3.08
CA THR A 10 15.05 13.92 -4.42
C THR A 10 15.77 12.74 -5.07
N ILE A 11 16.64 12.05 -4.31
CA ILE A 11 17.34 10.85 -4.81
C ILE A 11 16.33 9.75 -5.18
N ILE A 12 15.36 9.47 -4.33
CA ILE A 12 14.34 8.45 -4.60
C ILE A 12 13.56 8.80 -5.88
N MET A 13 13.09 10.05 -6.00
CA MET A 13 12.37 10.49 -7.20
C MET A 13 13.22 10.43 -8.45
N PHE A 14 14.51 10.76 -8.35
CA PHE A 14 15.43 10.66 -9.47
C PHE A 14 15.72 9.22 -9.89
N VAL A 15 15.87 8.30 -8.94
CA VAL A 15 16.02 6.86 -9.24
C VAL A 15 14.74 6.33 -9.92
N ILE A 16 13.56 6.69 -9.43
CA ILE A 16 12.29 6.33 -10.07
C ILE A 16 12.24 6.87 -11.51
N TRP A 17 12.62 8.14 -11.72
CA TRP A 17 12.69 8.71 -13.05
C TRP A 17 13.64 7.93 -13.97
N LEU A 18 14.86 7.60 -13.52
CA LEU A 18 15.81 6.82 -14.29
C LEU A 18 15.28 5.44 -14.68
N LEU A 19 14.53 4.79 -13.79
CA LEU A 19 13.93 3.48 -14.05
C LEU A 19 12.78 3.55 -15.07
N ILE A 20 12.02 4.65 -15.09
CA ILE A 20 10.86 4.81 -16.00
C ILE A 20 11.28 5.38 -17.34
N ALA A 21 12.06 6.45 -17.33
CA ALA A 21 12.41 7.20 -18.55
C ALA A 21 13.59 6.59 -19.31
N TRP A 22 14.42 5.76 -18.64
CA TRP A 22 15.60 5.10 -19.18
C TRP A 22 16.35 5.97 -20.18
N PRO A 23 17.11 7.00 -19.75
CA PRO A 23 17.64 8.03 -20.62
C PRO A 23 18.83 7.57 -21.49
N TYR A 24 19.08 6.27 -21.58
CA TYR A 24 20.14 5.69 -22.37
C TYR A 24 19.62 4.97 -23.61
N ASN A 25 20.10 5.36 -24.77
CA ASN A 25 19.76 4.71 -26.03
C ASN A 25 20.81 3.64 -26.38
N PHE A 26 20.42 2.39 -26.32
CA PHE A 26 21.30 1.25 -26.62
C PHE A 26 21.68 1.15 -28.09
N GLU A 27 20.84 1.64 -29.03
CA GLU A 27 21.12 1.56 -30.45
C GLU A 27 22.29 2.46 -30.87
N ASN A 28 22.33 3.69 -30.32
CA ASN A 28 23.36 4.67 -30.65
C ASN A 28 24.47 4.73 -29.59
N ASN A 29 24.37 3.95 -28.53
CA ASN A 29 25.27 3.98 -27.38
C ASN A 29 25.44 5.38 -26.78
N GLU A 30 24.40 6.19 -26.80
CA GLU A 30 24.41 7.59 -26.37
C GLU A 30 23.44 7.83 -25.22
N MET A 31 23.81 8.77 -24.34
CA MET A 31 22.94 9.22 -23.27
C MET A 31 22.08 10.41 -23.74
N ASN A 32 20.78 10.33 -23.55
CA ASN A 32 19.86 11.46 -23.79
C ASN A 32 19.98 12.48 -22.64
N TRP A 33 20.93 13.41 -22.79
CA TRP A 33 21.20 14.44 -21.79
C TRP A 33 20.00 15.35 -21.50
N GLN A 34 19.12 15.55 -22.48
CA GLN A 34 17.89 16.35 -22.29
C GLN A 34 16.97 15.65 -21.30
N SER A 35 16.68 14.36 -21.50
CA SER A 35 15.88 13.55 -20.57
C SER A 35 16.50 13.50 -19.17
N PHE A 36 17.82 13.35 -19.09
CA PHE A 36 18.53 13.30 -17.81
C PHE A 36 18.39 14.61 -17.02
N ILE A 37 18.62 15.75 -17.67
CA ILE A 37 18.53 17.08 -17.04
C ILE A 37 17.08 17.39 -16.63
N ILE A 38 16.11 17.12 -17.51
CA ILE A 38 14.68 17.32 -17.20
C ILE A 38 14.28 16.46 -16.01
N GLY A 39 14.69 15.19 -15.98
CA GLY A 39 14.42 14.29 -14.89
C GLY A 39 15.02 14.75 -13.57
N LEU A 40 16.24 15.29 -13.59
CA LEU A 40 16.87 15.84 -12.39
C LEU A 40 16.09 17.06 -11.86
N LEU A 41 15.71 17.99 -12.74
CA LEU A 41 14.94 19.18 -12.35
C LEU A 41 13.57 18.83 -11.77
N ILE A 42 12.84 17.92 -12.44
CA ILE A 42 11.54 17.45 -11.96
C ILE A 42 11.70 16.72 -10.62
N SER A 43 12.72 15.89 -10.46
CA SER A 43 12.97 15.16 -9.22
C SER A 43 13.29 16.06 -8.04
N ILE A 44 14.04 17.16 -8.28
CA ILE A 44 14.28 18.20 -7.27
C ILE A 44 12.95 18.88 -6.88
N PHE A 45 12.18 19.33 -7.87
CA PHE A 45 10.91 19.99 -7.62
C PHE A 45 9.93 19.10 -6.85
N VAL A 46 9.69 17.89 -7.33
CA VAL A 46 8.81 16.91 -6.68
C VAL A 46 9.33 16.53 -5.30
N GLY A 47 10.65 16.30 -5.17
CA GLY A 47 11.28 15.97 -3.90
C GLY A 47 11.07 17.06 -2.83
N VAL A 48 11.19 18.33 -3.21
CA VAL A 48 10.94 19.47 -2.31
C VAL A 48 9.46 19.56 -1.92
N VAL A 49 8.54 19.50 -2.88
CA VAL A 49 7.10 19.59 -2.64
C VAL A 49 6.61 18.43 -1.77
N THR A 50 7.01 17.21 -2.14
CA THR A 50 6.61 15.99 -1.43
C THR A 50 7.15 15.95 -0.01
N SER A 51 8.40 16.30 0.21
CA SER A 51 8.99 16.28 1.54
C SER A 51 8.34 17.30 2.48
N ARG A 52 7.86 18.42 1.95
CA ARG A 52 7.21 19.46 2.73
C ARG A 52 5.78 19.09 3.14
N ASN A 53 5.01 18.47 2.26
CA ASN A 53 3.57 18.28 2.43
C ASN A 53 3.18 16.85 2.84
N LEU A 54 3.87 15.82 2.33
CA LEU A 54 3.47 14.43 2.51
C LEU A 54 4.31 13.66 3.53
N VAL A 55 5.59 13.98 3.65
CA VAL A 55 6.52 13.18 4.45
C VAL A 55 6.62 13.65 5.89
N SER A 56 6.23 14.88 6.17
CA SER A 56 6.30 15.48 7.51
C SER A 56 5.50 14.71 8.58
N PRO A 57 4.26 14.27 8.32
CA PRO A 57 3.52 13.46 9.29
C PRO A 57 3.93 11.97 9.28
N PHE A 58 4.56 11.48 8.20
CA PHE A 58 4.74 10.06 7.96
C PHE A 58 6.10 9.50 8.40
N ILE A 59 7.17 10.30 8.47
CA ILE A 59 8.52 9.82 8.81
C ILE A 59 8.99 10.37 10.18
N ASN A 60 8.13 10.44 11.14
CA ASN A 60 8.56 10.72 12.51
C ASN A 60 9.02 9.46 13.27
N THR A 61 9.07 8.32 12.60
CA THR A 61 9.66 7.09 13.12
C THR A 61 11.16 7.10 12.83
N GLY A 62 11.89 7.91 13.59
CA GLY A 62 13.34 7.94 13.56
C GLY A 62 13.93 6.55 13.76
N LYS A 63 14.86 6.21 12.89
CA LYS A 63 15.74 5.05 12.74
C LYS A 63 15.25 4.05 11.70
N PHE A 64 16.02 4.00 10.64
CA PHE A 64 16.04 2.91 9.69
C PHE A 64 16.32 1.61 10.48
N ASN A 65 15.31 0.79 10.61
CA ASN A 65 15.43 -0.47 11.34
C ASN A 65 15.37 -1.62 10.32
N PHE A 66 16.46 -2.37 10.22
CA PHE A 66 16.56 -3.53 9.31
C PHE A 66 15.39 -4.51 9.50
N ASN A 67 14.94 -4.69 10.73
CA ASN A 67 13.81 -5.55 11.04
C ASN A 67 12.50 -5.08 10.36
N ARG A 68 12.29 -3.78 10.17
CA ARG A 68 11.11 -3.25 9.47
C ARG A 68 11.13 -3.62 7.98
N ILE A 69 12.30 -3.62 7.36
CA ILE A 69 12.44 -4.06 5.96
C ILE A 69 12.09 -5.54 5.83
N LEU A 70 12.59 -6.36 6.76
CA LEU A 70 12.27 -7.79 6.78
C LEU A 70 10.76 -8.02 6.92
N TRP A 71 10.11 -7.30 7.85
CA TRP A 71 8.65 -7.38 8.01
C TRP A 71 7.90 -6.85 6.79
N PHE A 72 8.43 -5.85 6.09
CA PHE A 72 7.85 -5.36 4.85
C PHE A 72 7.93 -6.41 3.72
N ILE A 73 9.05 -7.12 3.61
CA ILE A 73 9.16 -8.25 2.65
C ILE A 73 8.17 -9.36 3.02
N CYS A 74 8.09 -9.74 4.30
CA CYS A 74 7.10 -10.72 4.76
C CYS A 74 5.67 -10.27 4.46
N TYR A 75 5.37 -8.98 4.59
CA TYR A 75 4.08 -8.41 4.25
C TYR A 75 3.75 -8.55 2.75
N ILE A 76 4.71 -8.26 1.87
CA ILE A 76 4.53 -8.42 0.42
C ILE A 76 4.22 -9.88 0.09
N LEU A 77 4.97 -10.83 0.64
CA LEU A 77 4.74 -12.26 0.40
C LEU A 77 3.37 -12.72 0.90
N LEU A 78 2.98 -12.31 2.12
CA LEU A 78 1.65 -12.58 2.65
C LEU A 78 0.56 -11.97 1.77
N PHE A 79 0.72 -10.70 1.37
CA PHE A 79 -0.23 -9.98 0.52
C PHE A 79 -0.42 -10.70 -0.82
N MET A 80 0.67 -11.09 -1.50
CA MET A 80 0.60 -11.83 -2.77
C MET A 80 -0.13 -13.17 -2.59
N TRP A 81 0.15 -13.89 -1.50
CA TRP A 81 -0.54 -15.15 -1.19
C TRP A 81 -2.04 -14.94 -0.98
N LEU A 82 -2.43 -13.93 -0.21
CA LEU A 82 -3.84 -13.61 0.04
C LEU A 82 -4.57 -13.16 -1.23
N CYS A 83 -3.91 -12.34 -2.07
CA CYS A 83 -4.44 -11.97 -3.38
C CYS A 83 -4.65 -13.19 -4.29
N LEU A 84 -3.68 -14.10 -4.35
CA LEU A 84 -3.82 -15.33 -5.15
C LEU A 84 -5.02 -16.15 -4.68
N LYS A 85 -5.13 -16.38 -3.36
CA LYS A 85 -6.24 -17.12 -2.76
C LYS A 85 -7.59 -16.44 -3.05
N ALA A 86 -7.66 -15.12 -2.93
CA ALA A 86 -8.87 -14.35 -3.19
C ALA A 86 -9.26 -14.38 -4.68
N ASN A 87 -8.29 -14.30 -5.59
CA ASN A 87 -8.53 -14.46 -7.02
C ASN A 87 -9.13 -15.83 -7.35
N LEU A 88 -8.61 -16.90 -6.74
CA LEU A 88 -9.16 -18.25 -6.93
C LEU A 88 -10.59 -18.38 -6.38
N ASP A 89 -10.89 -17.77 -5.21
CA ASP A 89 -12.24 -17.75 -4.64
C ASP A 89 -13.23 -16.99 -5.55
N VAL A 90 -12.84 -15.81 -6.05
CA VAL A 90 -13.67 -15.04 -6.98
C VAL A 90 -13.85 -15.78 -8.30
N ALA A 91 -12.79 -16.36 -8.86
CA ALA A 91 -12.86 -17.18 -10.09
C ALA A 91 -13.81 -18.36 -9.92
N TYR A 92 -13.72 -19.09 -8.79
CA TYR A 92 -14.64 -20.18 -8.46
C TYR A 92 -16.09 -19.68 -8.45
N ARG A 93 -16.38 -18.54 -7.82
CA ARG A 93 -17.74 -17.98 -7.75
C ARG A 93 -18.29 -17.60 -9.11
N VAL A 94 -17.45 -17.00 -9.97
CA VAL A 94 -17.85 -16.57 -11.33
C VAL A 94 -18.11 -17.78 -12.24
N LEU A 95 -17.32 -18.83 -12.11
CA LEU A 95 -17.47 -20.06 -12.92
C LEU A 95 -18.56 -20.99 -12.40
N HIS A 96 -18.99 -20.83 -11.14
CA HIS A 96 -20.00 -21.71 -10.55
C HIS A 96 -21.40 -21.40 -11.08
N PRO A 97 -22.16 -22.40 -11.58
CA PRO A 97 -23.47 -22.16 -12.19
C PRO A 97 -24.49 -21.43 -11.29
N GLN A 98 -24.39 -21.62 -9.97
CA GLN A 98 -25.28 -21.00 -9.01
C GLN A 98 -24.83 -19.59 -8.57
N LEU A 99 -23.68 -19.11 -9.06
CA LEU A 99 -23.10 -17.81 -8.71
C LEU A 99 -23.18 -17.52 -7.19
N PRO A 100 -22.47 -18.26 -6.33
CA PRO A 100 -22.63 -18.18 -4.88
C PRO A 100 -22.02 -16.90 -4.31
N ILE A 101 -22.72 -15.76 -4.49
CA ILE A 101 -22.39 -14.46 -3.94
C ILE A 101 -23.46 -14.04 -2.92
N LYS A 102 -23.02 -13.33 -1.88
CA LYS A 102 -23.87 -12.69 -0.87
C LYS A 102 -23.27 -11.33 -0.53
N PRO A 103 -23.35 -10.35 -1.46
CA PRO A 103 -22.67 -9.08 -1.29
C PRO A 103 -23.33 -8.25 -0.17
N GLY A 104 -22.52 -7.50 0.55
CA GLY A 104 -22.98 -6.62 1.60
C GLY A 104 -21.86 -5.75 2.14
N ILE A 105 -22.23 -4.82 3.02
CA ILE A 105 -21.30 -3.95 3.73
C ILE A 105 -21.18 -4.45 5.16
N VAL A 106 -19.95 -4.73 5.59
CA VAL A 106 -19.66 -5.13 6.98
C VAL A 106 -18.84 -4.06 7.67
N LYS A 107 -19.06 -3.92 8.97
CA LYS A 107 -18.27 -3.06 9.84
C LYS A 107 -17.18 -3.92 10.50
N VAL A 108 -15.93 -3.49 10.42
CA VAL A 108 -14.79 -4.14 11.07
C VAL A 108 -14.01 -3.13 11.90
N LYS A 109 -13.20 -3.61 12.84
CA LYS A 109 -12.40 -2.76 13.71
C LYS A 109 -10.92 -3.06 13.56
N THR A 110 -10.09 -2.01 13.59
CA THR A 110 -8.64 -2.14 13.65
C THR A 110 -8.09 -1.54 14.93
N ASN A 111 -6.98 -2.12 15.43
CA ASN A 111 -6.21 -1.61 16.54
C ASN A 111 -5.04 -0.71 16.09
N LEU A 112 -4.85 -0.54 14.76
CA LEU A 112 -3.82 0.34 14.20
C LEU A 112 -4.06 1.79 14.60
N LYS A 113 -3.03 2.41 15.16
CA LYS A 113 -3.06 3.82 15.62
C LYS A 113 -2.52 4.76 14.54
N SER A 114 -1.48 4.33 13.84
CA SER A 114 -0.83 5.13 12.80
C SER A 114 -1.76 5.34 11.60
N PRO A 115 -1.98 6.60 11.14
CA PRO A 115 -2.75 6.88 9.92
C PRO A 115 -2.23 6.15 8.70
N ILE A 116 -0.90 6.03 8.55
CA ILE A 116 -0.27 5.27 7.45
C ILE A 116 -0.64 3.81 7.50
N ALA A 117 -0.57 3.21 8.70
CA ALA A 117 -0.90 1.81 8.87
C ALA A 117 -2.37 1.55 8.49
N ARG A 118 -3.28 2.47 8.85
CA ARG A 118 -4.69 2.41 8.45
C ARG A 118 -4.88 2.52 6.94
N VAL A 119 -4.17 3.43 6.28
CA VAL A 119 -4.18 3.56 4.82
C VAL A 119 -3.60 2.30 4.16
N ALA A 120 -2.50 1.76 4.67
CA ALA A 120 -1.92 0.53 4.16
C ALA A 120 -2.90 -0.65 4.32
N LEU A 121 -3.60 -0.75 5.45
CA LEU A 121 -4.65 -1.75 5.67
C LEU A 121 -5.80 -1.58 4.67
N ALA A 122 -6.32 -0.36 4.50
CA ALA A 122 -7.40 -0.07 3.56
C ALA A 122 -7.04 -0.46 2.12
N ASN A 123 -5.82 -0.10 1.69
CA ASN A 123 -5.32 -0.47 0.37
C ASN A 123 -5.17 -1.99 0.23
N SER A 124 -4.68 -2.68 1.26
CA SER A 124 -4.56 -4.14 1.23
C SER A 124 -5.89 -4.85 1.07
N ILE A 125 -6.91 -4.38 1.80
CA ILE A 125 -8.27 -4.88 1.70
C ILE A 125 -8.83 -4.62 0.30
N THR A 126 -8.68 -3.39 -0.21
CA THR A 126 -9.22 -3.00 -1.52
C THR A 126 -8.54 -3.71 -2.69
N LEU A 127 -7.23 -3.93 -2.61
CA LEU A 127 -6.47 -4.65 -3.63
C LEU A 127 -6.67 -6.17 -3.58
N THR A 128 -7.26 -6.67 -2.51
CA THR A 128 -7.64 -8.09 -2.41
C THR A 128 -9.00 -8.30 -3.11
N PRO A 129 -9.08 -9.13 -4.17
CA PRO A 129 -10.34 -9.35 -4.88
C PRO A 129 -11.50 -9.77 -3.97
N GLY A 130 -12.66 -9.18 -4.22
CA GLY A 130 -13.87 -9.46 -3.45
C GLY A 130 -14.10 -8.57 -2.23
N THR A 131 -13.19 -7.64 -1.94
CA THR A 131 -13.34 -6.65 -0.85
C THR A 131 -13.01 -5.23 -1.33
N LEU A 132 -13.71 -4.24 -0.79
CA LEU A 132 -13.49 -2.81 -1.08
C LEU A 132 -13.70 -2.00 0.19
N SER A 133 -12.71 -1.25 0.61
CA SER A 133 -12.84 -0.29 1.71
C SER A 133 -13.63 0.93 1.24
N ILE A 134 -14.78 1.18 1.88
CA ILE A 134 -15.70 2.27 1.51
C ILE A 134 -15.39 3.50 2.34
N ASP A 135 -15.23 3.32 3.67
CA ASP A 135 -15.05 4.41 4.60
C ASP A 135 -14.21 3.97 5.80
N ILE A 136 -13.52 4.94 6.41
CA ILE A 136 -12.65 4.75 7.57
C ILE A 136 -12.97 5.84 8.58
N THR A 137 -13.38 5.45 9.78
CA THR A 137 -13.66 6.39 10.87
C THR A 137 -12.40 6.64 11.73
N ASP A 138 -12.37 7.79 12.39
CA ASP A 138 -11.28 8.14 13.31
C ASP A 138 -11.16 7.15 14.48
N ASP A 139 -12.27 6.56 14.90
CA ASP A 139 -12.34 5.55 15.97
C ASP A 139 -11.77 4.18 15.59
N GLY A 140 -11.29 4.05 14.34
CA GLY A 140 -10.65 2.82 13.83
C GLY A 140 -11.64 1.77 13.33
N TYR A 141 -12.85 2.17 12.99
CA TYR A 141 -13.76 1.31 12.26
C TYR A 141 -13.61 1.51 10.76
N PHE A 142 -13.76 0.40 10.00
CA PHE A 142 -13.79 0.39 8.55
C PHE A 142 -15.13 -0.16 8.10
N TYR A 143 -15.70 0.45 7.06
CA TYR A 143 -16.85 -0.06 6.33
C TYR A 143 -16.37 -0.68 5.04
N ILE A 144 -16.59 -1.99 4.88
CA ILE A 144 -16.02 -2.78 3.80
C ILE A 144 -17.13 -3.45 3.03
N HIS A 145 -17.20 -3.19 1.73
CA HIS A 145 -18.00 -4.01 0.82
C HIS A 145 -17.31 -5.37 0.65
N TRP A 146 -18.06 -6.43 0.88
CA TRP A 146 -17.57 -7.80 0.77
C TRP A 146 -18.48 -8.60 -0.17
N ILE A 147 -17.90 -9.26 -1.18
CA ILE A 147 -18.64 -10.03 -2.18
C ILE A 147 -19.42 -11.21 -1.58
N TYR A 148 -18.96 -11.72 -0.46
CA TYR A 148 -19.63 -12.82 0.25
C TYR A 148 -19.58 -12.58 1.76
N VAL A 149 -20.63 -11.98 2.29
CA VAL A 149 -20.78 -11.74 3.73
C VAL A 149 -21.07 -13.05 4.44
N PHE A 150 -20.08 -13.54 5.15
CA PHE A 150 -20.17 -14.78 5.93
C PHE A 150 -20.92 -14.55 7.25
N SER A 151 -20.67 -13.41 7.89
CA SER A 151 -21.31 -13.01 9.15
C SER A 151 -21.35 -11.50 9.25
N ASP A 152 -22.43 -10.96 9.84
CA ASP A 152 -22.59 -9.53 10.12
C ASP A 152 -21.95 -9.15 11.47
N ASP A 153 -21.44 -10.12 12.22
CA ASP A 153 -20.73 -9.91 13.47
C ASP A 153 -19.39 -9.22 13.24
N ILE A 154 -19.16 -8.11 13.96
CA ILE A 154 -17.96 -7.28 13.82
C ILE A 154 -16.69 -8.06 14.13
N GLU A 155 -16.70 -8.91 15.16
CA GLU A 155 -15.49 -9.66 15.57
C GLU A 155 -15.12 -10.70 14.53
N VAL A 156 -16.12 -11.44 14.03
CA VAL A 156 -15.92 -12.47 13.00
C VAL A 156 -15.45 -11.85 11.68
N ALA A 157 -16.05 -10.74 11.25
CA ALA A 157 -15.65 -10.02 10.04
C ALA A 157 -14.22 -9.44 10.20
N THR A 158 -13.91 -8.84 11.36
CA THR A 158 -12.56 -8.32 11.66
C THR A 158 -11.52 -9.42 11.61
N GLN A 159 -11.78 -10.57 12.20
CA GLN A 159 -10.85 -11.69 12.19
C GLN A 159 -10.56 -12.19 10.77
N LYS A 160 -11.57 -12.23 9.91
CA LYS A 160 -11.42 -12.72 8.53
C LYS A 160 -10.72 -11.71 7.61
N ILE A 161 -11.05 -10.42 7.72
CA ILE A 161 -10.62 -9.39 6.76
C ILE A 161 -9.37 -8.66 7.26
N VAL A 162 -9.35 -8.24 8.54
CA VAL A 162 -8.35 -7.31 9.09
C VAL A 162 -7.16 -8.04 9.69
N SER A 163 -7.41 -9.06 10.54
CA SER A 163 -6.38 -9.65 11.43
C SER A 163 -5.17 -10.20 10.69
N GLN A 164 -5.34 -10.65 9.45
CA GLN A 164 -4.26 -11.22 8.65
C GLN A 164 -3.21 -10.17 8.29
N PHE A 165 -3.65 -8.94 7.95
CA PHE A 165 -2.78 -7.82 7.59
C PHE A 165 -2.29 -7.08 8.82
N GLU A 166 -3.17 -6.84 9.79
CA GLU A 166 -2.90 -6.02 10.97
C GLU A 166 -1.69 -6.48 11.76
N ARG A 167 -1.53 -7.78 11.97
CA ARG A 167 -0.40 -8.36 12.73
C ARG A 167 0.96 -7.95 12.19
N ILE A 168 1.10 -7.84 10.87
CA ILE A 168 2.35 -7.45 10.24
C ILE A 168 2.46 -5.93 10.14
N LEU A 169 1.36 -5.24 9.84
CA LEU A 169 1.34 -3.78 9.74
C LEU A 169 1.73 -3.11 11.06
N ILE A 170 1.33 -3.66 12.22
CA ILE A 170 1.80 -3.21 13.54
C ILE A 170 3.33 -3.26 13.61
N LYS A 171 3.97 -4.35 13.18
CA LYS A 171 5.42 -4.51 13.24
C LYS A 171 6.19 -3.60 12.28
N ILE A 172 5.54 -3.13 11.21
CA ILE A 172 6.13 -2.23 10.23
C ILE A 172 5.99 -0.78 10.68
N PHE A 173 4.81 -0.38 11.17
CA PHE A 173 4.45 1.02 11.36
C PHE A 173 4.38 1.47 12.83
N GLU A 174 4.28 0.56 13.77
CA GLU A 174 4.20 0.81 15.21
C GLU A 174 5.34 0.15 16.00
#